data_20e23526141a2412186512c818b57093
#
_entry.id   20e23526141a2412186512c818b57093
#
_cell.length_a   1.000
_cell.length_b   1.000
_cell.length_c   1.000
_cell.angle_alpha   90.00
_cell.angle_beta   90.00
_cell.angle_gamma   90.00
#
_symmetry.space_group_name_H-M   'P 1'
#
loop_
_entity.id
_entity.type
_entity.pdbx_description
1 polymer ?
#
loop_
_entity_poly.entity_id
_entity_poly.type
_entity_poly.pdbx_seq_one_letter_code
_entity_poly.pdbx_strand_id
1 'polypeptide(L)'
;MKTSSLVLFAVAVVAFLGSAPGFAQETTADAKHPIVLHAARLFDVGAGKIVTPGEVLVEGERIVAAGTSVEHPAGAEVIDLGDTTLMPGLIDAHVHLFLHPGAEDLQTVEESVPQRTILATLAAKADLMAGFTAERDMGTEGAGSADTAVMRAINGGLIPGPRLRISGNAISILGGHEDAIRYNPAQHVLSNADYANDAEQIVETIREQHKEGSTFVKIYETGPDSLIAGGQPGMPPVAGDPEFWDFHSPYQYTEAQLKAGVEEATRLGTNVGVHDQGEPGALYAAEAGVASIDHATQLSEETMQLMKERHIPAVPTFTIFEYFAEHAPSAAAAAREHAMLDYKIHEFKRQVAAGVPMAVGSDVGPFPHGTQAKELELMVEYGMTPIAVLQADYLNGAQILTWQDRIGKLKAGYYADVIAVPGNPLADITEVERVAFVMKGGVVYKQQAVGNRQ
;
A
#
# COMPACT_ATOMS: atom_id res chain seq x y z
N MET A 1 58.03 -12.23 -60.46
CA MET A 1 57.32 -11.01 -60.74
C MET A 1 55.83 -11.34 -60.81
N LYS A 2 55.05 -11.07 -59.78
CA LYS A 2 53.61 -11.12 -59.80
C LYS A 2 53.11 -9.86 -59.05
N THR A 3 52.60 -8.93 -59.81
CA THR A 3 52.03 -7.67 -59.34
C THR A 3 50.62 -7.94 -58.81
N SER A 4 50.38 -7.65 -57.51
CA SER A 4 49.05 -7.70 -56.89
C SER A 4 48.44 -6.31 -56.96
N SER A 5 47.32 -6.20 -57.66
CA SER A 5 46.54 -4.99 -57.74
C SER A 5 45.62 -4.89 -56.52
N LEU A 6 45.74 -3.78 -55.79
CA LEU A 6 44.87 -3.42 -54.66
C LEU A 6 43.63 -2.69 -55.23
N VAL A 7 42.45 -3.30 -55.05
CA VAL A 7 41.20 -2.66 -55.40
C VAL A 7 40.66 -1.96 -54.16
N LEU A 8 40.62 -0.64 -54.18
CA LEU A 8 40.00 0.20 -53.15
C LEU A 8 38.51 0.26 -53.43
N PHE A 9 37.69 -0.29 -52.53
CA PHE A 9 36.23 -0.07 -52.48
C PHE A 9 35.95 1.19 -51.68
N ALA A 10 35.53 2.25 -52.37
CA ALA A 10 34.98 3.44 -51.71
C ALA A 10 33.50 3.18 -51.34
N VAL A 11 33.20 3.10 -50.07
CA VAL A 11 31.82 3.06 -49.57
C VAL A 11 31.31 4.50 -49.43
N ALA A 12 30.41 4.90 -50.30
CA ALA A 12 29.70 6.17 -50.17
C ALA A 12 28.59 6.02 -49.13
N VAL A 13 28.74 6.65 -47.99
CA VAL A 13 27.66 6.78 -46.99
C VAL A 13 26.75 7.93 -47.46
N VAL A 14 25.60 7.57 -47.99
CA VAL A 14 24.52 8.52 -48.25
C VAL A 14 23.75 8.75 -46.95
N ALA A 15 23.97 9.90 -46.30
CA ALA A 15 23.17 10.32 -45.16
C ALA A 15 21.78 10.77 -45.63
N PHE A 16 20.77 9.94 -45.45
CA PHE A 16 19.39 10.34 -45.57
C PHE A 16 19.01 11.15 -44.32
N LEU A 17 19.02 12.47 -44.44
CA LEU A 17 18.33 13.37 -43.51
C LEU A 17 16.83 13.29 -43.77
N GLY A 18 16.19 12.26 -43.27
CA GLY A 18 14.75 12.18 -43.17
C GLY A 18 14.28 12.98 -41.95
N SER A 19 13.75 14.18 -42.18
CA SER A 19 12.97 14.90 -41.19
C SER A 19 11.71 14.10 -40.88
N ALA A 20 11.73 13.34 -39.77
CA ALA A 20 10.51 12.82 -39.18
C ALA A 20 9.65 14.01 -38.73
N PRO A 21 8.34 14.08 -39.07
CA PRO A 21 7.47 15.06 -38.47
C PRO A 21 7.40 14.76 -36.98
N GLY A 22 8.01 15.62 -36.20
CA GLY A 22 7.84 15.59 -34.76
C GLY A 22 6.37 15.83 -34.43
N PHE A 23 5.67 14.80 -33.92
CA PHE A 23 4.48 14.99 -33.11
C PHE A 23 4.91 15.56 -31.76
N ALA A 24 5.41 16.82 -31.80
CA ALA A 24 5.37 17.66 -30.63
C ALA A 24 3.92 18.15 -30.54
N GLN A 25 3.06 17.41 -29.91
CA GLN A 25 1.86 17.97 -29.35
C GLN A 25 2.34 18.86 -28.21
N GLU A 26 2.57 20.14 -28.51
CA GLU A 26 2.57 21.17 -27.47
C GLU A 26 1.17 21.12 -26.83
N THR A 27 1.05 20.34 -25.78
CA THR A 27 0.06 20.63 -24.75
C THR A 27 0.52 21.95 -24.15
N THR A 28 -0.01 23.06 -24.68
CA THR A 28 -0.14 24.26 -23.89
C THR A 28 -0.80 23.78 -22.61
N ALA A 29 -0.06 23.76 -21.51
CA ALA A 29 -0.64 23.64 -20.19
C ALA A 29 -1.58 24.85 -20.10
N ASP A 30 -2.85 24.65 -20.41
CA ASP A 30 -3.89 25.60 -20.04
C ASP A 30 -3.64 25.88 -18.55
N ALA A 31 -3.37 27.13 -18.23
CA ALA A 31 -3.17 27.55 -16.84
C ALA A 31 -4.42 27.06 -16.12
N LYS A 32 -4.30 25.94 -15.38
CA LYS A 32 -5.43 25.32 -14.69
C LYS A 32 -6.02 26.42 -13.83
N HIS A 33 -7.28 26.79 -14.09
CA HIS A 33 -7.99 27.77 -13.28
C HIS A 33 -7.95 27.31 -11.82
N PRO A 34 -7.82 28.25 -10.86
CA PRO A 34 -7.93 27.90 -9.45
C PRO A 34 -9.27 27.19 -9.18
N ILE A 35 -9.27 26.20 -8.33
CA ILE A 35 -10.49 25.47 -7.90
C ILE A 35 -10.69 25.73 -6.40
N VAL A 36 -11.89 26.11 -6.02
CA VAL A 36 -12.32 26.16 -4.62
C VAL A 36 -13.29 25.02 -4.37
N LEU A 37 -12.88 24.08 -3.51
CA LEU A 37 -13.76 23.06 -2.99
C LEU A 37 -14.49 23.63 -1.76
N HIS A 38 -15.81 23.56 -1.75
CA HIS A 38 -16.65 23.99 -0.62
C HIS A 38 -17.49 22.82 -0.12
N ALA A 39 -17.56 22.64 1.21
CA ALA A 39 -18.38 21.62 1.86
C ALA A 39 -18.84 22.08 3.24
N ALA A 40 -19.82 21.38 3.81
CA ALA A 40 -20.31 21.68 5.16
C ALA A 40 -19.19 21.52 6.22
N ARG A 41 -18.21 20.65 5.99
CA ARG A 41 -17.18 20.30 6.98
C ARG A 41 -15.82 20.07 6.33
N LEU A 42 -14.76 20.20 7.14
CA LEU A 42 -13.39 19.81 6.80
C LEU A 42 -12.76 19.11 8.01
N PHE A 43 -12.09 17.99 7.77
CA PHE A 43 -11.31 17.29 8.78
C PHE A 43 -9.89 17.86 8.88
N ASP A 44 -9.59 18.52 9.99
CA ASP A 44 -8.23 18.95 10.35
C ASP A 44 -7.50 17.77 11.03
N VAL A 45 -6.71 17.05 10.25
CA VAL A 45 -5.96 15.86 10.70
C VAL A 45 -5.01 16.20 11.85
N GLY A 46 -4.32 17.35 11.75
CA GLY A 46 -3.34 17.76 12.76
C GLY A 46 -3.97 18.09 14.11
N ALA A 47 -5.12 18.77 14.08
CA ALA A 47 -5.87 19.12 15.30
C ALA A 47 -6.81 17.99 15.74
N GLY A 48 -7.03 16.97 14.89
CA GLY A 48 -7.92 15.85 15.15
C GLY A 48 -9.39 16.27 15.33
N LYS A 49 -9.89 17.20 14.52
CA LYS A 49 -11.24 17.74 14.68
C LYS A 49 -11.88 18.10 13.35
N ILE A 50 -13.19 18.17 13.35
CA ILE A 50 -13.97 18.76 12.26
C ILE A 50 -14.07 20.27 12.46
N VAL A 51 -13.87 21.05 11.39
CA VAL A 51 -14.16 22.48 11.31
C VAL A 51 -15.31 22.72 10.33
N THR A 52 -16.08 23.82 10.48
CA THR A 52 -17.31 24.14 9.74
C THR A 52 -17.35 25.63 9.39
N PRO A 53 -17.63 26.02 8.15
CA PRO A 53 -17.63 25.18 6.96
C PRO A 53 -16.23 24.68 6.61
N GLY A 54 -16.09 23.92 5.50
CA GLY A 54 -14.82 23.47 4.97
C GLY A 54 -14.56 24.04 3.59
N GLU A 55 -13.40 24.65 3.38
CA GLU A 55 -12.96 25.12 2.07
C GLU A 55 -11.49 24.76 1.80
N VAL A 56 -11.21 24.43 0.53
CA VAL A 56 -9.84 24.16 0.04
C VAL A 56 -9.64 24.88 -1.29
N LEU A 57 -8.63 25.75 -1.35
CA LEU A 57 -8.19 26.39 -2.59
C LEU A 57 -7.06 25.56 -3.22
N VAL A 58 -7.23 25.20 -4.48
CA VAL A 58 -6.28 24.39 -5.27
C VAL A 58 -5.82 25.19 -6.48
N GLU A 59 -4.50 25.18 -6.72
CA GLU A 59 -3.88 25.70 -7.95
C GLU A 59 -2.94 24.62 -8.53
N GLY A 60 -3.20 24.21 -9.77
CA GLY A 60 -2.46 23.11 -10.39
C GLY A 60 -2.59 21.82 -9.56
N GLU A 61 -1.47 21.29 -9.09
CA GLU A 61 -1.43 20.04 -8.32
C GLU A 61 -1.38 20.27 -6.81
N ARG A 62 -1.46 21.51 -6.34
CA ARG A 62 -1.18 21.85 -4.95
C ARG A 62 -2.34 22.55 -4.26
N ILE A 63 -2.46 22.28 -2.98
CA ILE A 63 -3.30 23.06 -2.06
C ILE A 63 -2.59 24.39 -1.78
N VAL A 64 -3.29 25.50 -1.98
CA VAL A 64 -2.84 26.86 -1.65
C VAL A 64 -3.28 27.23 -0.26
N ALA A 65 -4.52 26.92 0.10
CA ALA A 65 -5.09 27.18 1.41
C ALA A 65 -6.19 26.16 1.74
N ALA A 66 -6.41 25.91 3.02
CA ALA A 66 -7.52 25.11 3.51
C ALA A 66 -7.96 25.61 4.90
N GLY A 67 -9.23 25.57 5.19
CA GLY A 67 -9.79 25.99 6.46
C GLY A 67 -11.28 26.25 6.39
N THR A 68 -11.77 27.14 7.27
CA THR A 68 -13.22 27.51 7.29
C THR A 68 -13.58 28.58 6.24
N SER A 69 -12.58 29.23 5.65
CA SER A 69 -12.71 30.15 4.53
C SER A 69 -11.35 30.29 3.84
N VAL A 70 -11.37 30.29 2.52
CA VAL A 70 -10.18 30.56 1.69
C VAL A 70 -10.46 31.74 0.75
N GLU A 71 -9.41 32.28 0.13
CA GLU A 71 -9.56 33.25 -0.94
C GLU A 71 -10.26 32.60 -2.15
N HIS A 72 -11.17 33.33 -2.81
CA HIS A 72 -11.76 32.92 -4.08
C HIS A 72 -11.18 33.81 -5.20
N PRO A 73 -10.09 33.41 -5.83
CA PRO A 73 -9.46 34.18 -6.91
C PRO A 73 -10.42 34.45 -8.06
N ALA A 74 -10.25 35.56 -8.75
CA ALA A 74 -11.06 35.88 -9.92
C ALA A 74 -10.99 34.79 -10.98
N GLY A 75 -12.13 34.23 -11.39
CA GLY A 75 -12.20 33.12 -12.34
C GLY A 75 -11.96 31.74 -11.75
N ALA A 76 -11.89 31.61 -10.43
CA ALA A 76 -11.85 30.29 -9.77
C ALA A 76 -13.16 29.51 -10.03
N GLU A 77 -13.02 28.24 -10.33
CA GLU A 77 -14.13 27.31 -10.34
C GLU A 77 -14.51 26.96 -8.90
N VAL A 78 -15.77 27.10 -8.53
CA VAL A 78 -16.27 26.69 -7.22
C VAL A 78 -17.02 25.38 -7.36
N ILE A 79 -16.52 24.33 -6.71
CA ILE A 79 -17.19 23.03 -6.63
C ILE A 79 -17.81 22.91 -5.24
N ASP A 80 -19.15 23.07 -5.19
CA ASP A 80 -19.92 22.89 -3.96
C ASP A 80 -20.30 21.42 -3.78
N LEU A 81 -19.79 20.82 -2.71
CA LEU A 81 -19.98 19.42 -2.35
C LEU A 81 -21.05 19.21 -1.27
N GLY A 82 -21.77 20.30 -0.89
CA GLY A 82 -22.92 20.26 -0.01
C GLY A 82 -22.63 19.69 1.38
N ASP A 83 -23.52 18.81 1.87
CA ASP A 83 -23.42 18.23 3.22
C ASP A 83 -22.39 17.07 3.30
N THR A 84 -21.14 17.40 2.97
CA THR A 84 -20.01 16.46 3.03
C THR A 84 -18.91 16.96 3.97
N THR A 85 -17.93 16.09 4.24
CA THR A 85 -16.68 16.42 4.94
C THR A 85 -15.53 16.29 3.96
N LEU A 86 -14.80 17.39 3.74
CA LEU A 86 -13.52 17.38 3.02
C LEU A 86 -12.45 16.73 3.87
N MET A 87 -11.69 15.81 3.27
CA MET A 87 -10.61 15.07 3.90
C MET A 87 -9.43 14.97 2.94
N PRO A 88 -8.20 14.71 3.41
CA PRO A 88 -7.14 14.25 2.52
C PRO A 88 -7.57 12.94 1.85
N GLY A 89 -7.00 12.62 0.69
CA GLY A 89 -7.18 11.28 0.13
C GLY A 89 -6.64 10.21 1.06
N LEU A 90 -7.34 9.08 1.15
CA LEU A 90 -6.95 7.93 1.97
C LEU A 90 -5.61 7.35 1.51
N ILE A 91 -4.91 6.73 2.45
CA ILE A 91 -3.60 6.09 2.24
C ILE A 91 -3.73 4.62 2.62
N ASP A 92 -3.39 3.72 1.71
CA ASP A 92 -3.27 2.30 2.03
C ASP A 92 -1.79 1.90 2.03
N ALA A 93 -1.27 1.52 3.19
CA ALA A 93 0.14 1.17 3.36
C ALA A 93 0.45 -0.29 3.00
N HIS A 94 -0.55 -1.08 2.59
CA HIS A 94 -0.36 -2.48 2.22
C HIS A 94 -1.40 -2.93 1.18
N VAL A 95 -1.02 -2.92 -0.09
CA VAL A 95 -1.86 -3.42 -1.19
C VAL A 95 -1.07 -4.37 -2.08
N HIS A 96 -1.76 -5.22 -2.84
CA HIS A 96 -1.22 -6.07 -3.89
C HIS A 96 -2.01 -5.86 -5.19
N LEU A 97 -1.58 -4.87 -5.99
CA LEU A 97 -2.27 -4.49 -7.23
C LEU A 97 -2.33 -5.60 -8.28
N PHE A 98 -1.41 -6.56 -8.19
CA PHE A 98 -1.30 -7.68 -9.13
C PHE A 98 -2.07 -8.93 -8.70
N LEU A 99 -2.76 -8.89 -7.56
CA LEU A 99 -3.67 -9.92 -7.11
C LEU A 99 -5.13 -9.51 -7.35
N HIS A 100 -6.00 -10.49 -7.44
CA HIS A 100 -7.45 -10.33 -7.51
C HIS A 100 -8.15 -11.49 -6.78
N PRO A 101 -9.44 -11.40 -6.44
CA PRO A 101 -10.15 -12.46 -5.74
C PRO A 101 -10.00 -13.82 -6.41
N GLY A 102 -9.67 -14.83 -5.62
CA GLY A 102 -9.44 -16.20 -6.09
C GLY A 102 -8.32 -16.89 -5.34
N ALA A 103 -7.89 -18.05 -5.85
CA ALA A 103 -6.75 -18.76 -5.30
C ALA A 103 -5.44 -18.06 -5.73
N GLU A 104 -4.82 -17.38 -4.81
CA GLU A 104 -3.63 -16.56 -5.01
C GLU A 104 -2.48 -17.34 -5.67
N ASP A 105 -2.12 -18.49 -5.11
CA ASP A 105 -1.07 -19.38 -5.65
C ASP A 105 -1.31 -19.79 -7.13
N LEU A 106 -2.58 -19.82 -7.58
CA LEU A 106 -2.91 -20.21 -8.96
C LEU A 106 -2.76 -19.06 -9.95
N GLN A 107 -2.89 -17.81 -9.49
CA GLN A 107 -2.80 -16.66 -10.40
C GLN A 107 -1.43 -16.56 -11.06
N THR A 108 -0.35 -16.83 -10.31
CA THR A 108 1.02 -16.87 -10.87
C THR A 108 1.22 -18.03 -11.85
N VAL A 109 0.52 -19.16 -11.66
CA VAL A 109 0.63 -20.35 -12.50
C VAL A 109 -0.22 -20.24 -13.76
N GLU A 110 -1.41 -19.65 -13.67
CA GLU A 110 -2.41 -19.66 -14.73
C GLU A 110 -2.40 -18.39 -15.59
N GLU A 111 -1.91 -17.26 -15.04
CA GLU A 111 -2.01 -15.97 -15.67
C GLU A 111 -0.63 -15.41 -16.09
N SER A 112 -0.59 -14.88 -17.30
CA SER A 112 0.63 -14.22 -17.78
C SER A 112 0.84 -12.84 -17.13
N VAL A 113 2.10 -12.42 -16.98
CA VAL A 113 2.44 -11.06 -16.48
C VAL A 113 1.71 -9.93 -17.25
N PRO A 114 1.60 -9.95 -18.60
CA PRO A 114 0.80 -8.95 -19.31
C PRO A 114 -0.68 -8.93 -18.92
N GLN A 115 -1.30 -10.08 -18.66
CA GLN A 115 -2.69 -10.17 -18.20
C GLN A 115 -2.82 -9.56 -16.81
N ARG A 116 -1.99 -9.95 -15.86
CA ARG A 116 -1.97 -9.43 -14.49
C ARG A 116 -1.68 -7.92 -14.46
N THR A 117 -0.81 -7.42 -15.36
CA THR A 117 -0.57 -5.98 -15.50
C THR A 117 -1.83 -5.22 -15.94
N ILE A 118 -2.62 -5.79 -16.86
CA ILE A 118 -3.91 -5.17 -17.25
C ILE A 118 -4.87 -5.16 -16.06
N LEU A 119 -4.97 -6.26 -15.30
CA LEU A 119 -5.82 -6.33 -14.10
C LEU A 119 -5.37 -5.32 -13.04
N ALA A 120 -4.06 -5.16 -12.82
CA ALA A 120 -3.50 -4.17 -11.91
C ALA A 120 -3.89 -2.72 -12.28
N THR A 121 -4.06 -2.39 -13.56
CA THR A 121 -4.56 -1.07 -13.97
C THR A 121 -6.02 -0.83 -13.59
N LEU A 122 -6.83 -1.90 -13.60
CA LEU A 122 -8.24 -1.83 -13.17
C LEU A 122 -8.34 -1.76 -11.65
N ALA A 123 -7.49 -2.49 -10.93
CA ALA A 123 -7.33 -2.44 -9.48
C ALA A 123 -6.98 -1.02 -9.03
N ALA A 124 -5.90 -0.45 -9.53
CA ALA A 124 -5.47 0.92 -9.21
C ALA A 124 -6.56 1.98 -9.50
N LYS A 125 -7.34 1.79 -10.57
CA LYS A 125 -8.49 2.66 -10.84
C LYS A 125 -9.60 2.49 -9.79
N ALA A 126 -9.91 1.26 -9.40
CA ALA A 126 -10.95 0.98 -8.40
C ALA A 126 -10.58 1.62 -7.05
N ASP A 127 -9.32 1.48 -6.63
CA ASP A 127 -8.81 2.04 -5.39
C ASP A 127 -8.86 3.58 -5.38
N LEU A 128 -8.43 4.21 -6.48
CA LEU A 128 -8.58 5.68 -6.61
C LEU A 128 -10.05 6.11 -6.52
N MET A 129 -10.98 5.38 -7.16
CA MET A 129 -12.42 5.71 -7.12
C MET A 129 -13.04 5.46 -5.74
N ALA A 130 -12.43 4.62 -4.91
CA ALA A 130 -12.78 4.43 -3.50
C ALA A 130 -12.22 5.52 -2.59
N GLY A 131 -11.30 6.37 -3.10
CA GLY A 131 -10.74 7.50 -2.35
C GLY A 131 -9.30 7.31 -1.90
N PHE A 132 -8.67 6.19 -2.22
CA PHE A 132 -7.25 5.98 -1.95
C PHE A 132 -6.42 6.72 -3.01
N THR A 133 -5.74 7.78 -2.58
CA THR A 133 -4.95 8.62 -3.48
C THR A 133 -3.46 8.31 -3.41
N ALA A 134 -3.04 7.54 -2.42
CA ALA A 134 -1.67 7.06 -2.24
C ALA A 134 -1.67 5.64 -1.68
N GLU A 135 -0.80 4.79 -2.20
CA GLU A 135 -0.71 3.37 -1.81
C GLU A 135 0.73 2.88 -1.84
N ARG A 136 0.96 1.82 -1.06
CA ARG A 136 2.20 1.05 -1.07
C ARG A 136 1.92 -0.37 -1.56
N ASP A 137 2.33 -0.69 -2.80
CA ASP A 137 2.20 -2.01 -3.41
C ASP A 137 3.29 -2.94 -2.86
N MET A 138 2.87 -3.89 -2.02
CA MET A 138 3.74 -4.70 -1.18
C MET A 138 4.27 -5.96 -1.87
N GLY A 139 4.08 -6.07 -3.15
CA GLY A 139 4.62 -7.15 -3.96
C GLY A 139 3.76 -7.43 -5.17
N THR A 140 4.42 -7.72 -6.30
CA THR A 140 3.73 -8.07 -7.56
C THR A 140 3.33 -9.55 -7.63
N GLU A 141 3.70 -10.31 -6.60
CA GLU A 141 3.41 -11.74 -6.49
C GLU A 141 3.80 -12.52 -7.77
N GLY A 142 5.08 -12.41 -8.13
CA GLY A 142 5.64 -13.09 -9.29
C GLY A 142 5.47 -12.38 -10.65
N ALA A 143 5.01 -11.11 -10.66
CA ALA A 143 4.99 -10.32 -11.90
C ALA A 143 6.26 -9.45 -12.10
N GLY A 144 7.30 -9.65 -11.28
CA GLY A 144 8.58 -8.94 -11.38
C GLY A 144 8.39 -7.43 -11.16
N SER A 145 9.01 -6.62 -12.00
CA SER A 145 8.94 -5.14 -11.95
C SER A 145 7.79 -4.54 -12.76
N ALA A 146 6.68 -5.29 -12.97
CA ALA A 146 5.54 -4.80 -13.76
C ALA A 146 4.81 -3.62 -13.09
N ASP A 147 4.87 -3.49 -11.77
CA ASP A 147 4.39 -2.36 -10.98
C ASP A 147 5.09 -1.03 -11.37
N THR A 148 6.36 -1.08 -11.77
CA THR A 148 7.07 0.08 -12.32
C THR A 148 6.38 0.62 -13.58
N ALA A 149 5.88 -0.26 -14.44
CA ALA A 149 5.16 0.16 -15.64
C ALA A 149 3.79 0.79 -15.27
N VAL A 150 3.07 0.21 -14.33
CA VAL A 150 1.79 0.74 -13.81
C VAL A 150 2.00 2.10 -13.17
N MET A 151 2.95 2.23 -12.25
CA MET A 151 3.29 3.50 -11.60
C MET A 151 3.66 4.59 -12.61
N ARG A 152 4.48 4.28 -13.61
CA ARG A 152 4.87 5.23 -14.66
C ARG A 152 3.69 5.65 -15.52
N ALA A 153 2.78 4.73 -15.83
CA ALA A 153 1.56 5.02 -16.60
C ALA A 153 0.62 5.95 -15.81
N ILE A 154 0.47 5.73 -14.51
CA ILE A 154 -0.30 6.61 -13.61
C ILE A 154 0.34 7.98 -13.51
N ASN A 155 1.66 8.05 -13.26
CA ASN A 155 2.39 9.31 -13.14
C ASN A 155 2.41 10.11 -14.44
N GLY A 156 2.39 9.43 -15.59
CA GLY A 156 2.28 10.03 -16.92
C GLY A 156 0.86 10.41 -17.34
N GLY A 157 -0.15 10.14 -16.50
CA GLY A 157 -1.55 10.43 -16.79
C GLY A 157 -2.18 9.53 -17.87
N LEU A 158 -1.56 8.41 -18.21
CA LEU A 158 -2.07 7.47 -19.21
C LEU A 158 -3.24 6.64 -18.65
N ILE A 159 -3.21 6.33 -17.37
CA ILE A 159 -4.27 5.60 -16.65
C ILE A 159 -4.56 6.28 -15.31
N PRO A 160 -5.80 6.20 -14.80
CA PRO A 160 -6.12 6.62 -13.45
C PRO A 160 -5.58 5.63 -12.43
N GLY A 161 -5.16 6.12 -11.27
CA GLY A 161 -4.70 5.32 -10.14
C GLY A 161 -4.13 6.22 -9.04
N PRO A 162 -3.84 5.67 -7.86
CA PRO A 162 -3.22 6.38 -6.74
C PRO A 162 -1.76 6.76 -7.03
N ARG A 163 -1.14 7.52 -6.14
CA ARG A 163 0.33 7.64 -6.09
C ARG A 163 0.88 6.36 -5.50
N LEU A 164 1.84 5.74 -6.17
CA LEU A 164 2.35 4.44 -5.76
C LEU A 164 3.77 4.51 -5.20
N ARG A 165 3.98 3.80 -4.08
CA ARG A 165 5.27 3.23 -3.70
C ARG A 165 5.23 1.75 -4.07
N ILE A 166 6.28 1.24 -4.71
CA ILE A 166 6.29 -0.09 -5.31
C ILE A 166 7.57 -0.84 -4.93
N SER A 167 7.46 -2.15 -4.74
CA SER A 167 8.59 -3.01 -4.36
C SER A 167 9.14 -3.89 -5.49
N GLY A 168 8.36 -4.14 -6.55
CA GLY A 168 8.59 -5.28 -7.42
C GLY A 168 8.14 -6.57 -6.74
N ASN A 169 8.85 -7.67 -6.94
CA ASN A 169 8.65 -8.87 -6.12
C ASN A 169 9.07 -8.60 -4.67
N ALA A 170 8.43 -9.26 -3.73
CA ALA A 170 8.91 -9.29 -2.36
C ALA A 170 10.15 -10.18 -2.24
N ILE A 171 10.98 -9.99 -1.22
CA ILE A 171 12.18 -10.80 -0.95
C ILE A 171 11.85 -11.87 0.08
N SER A 172 12.22 -13.13 -0.20
CA SER A 172 12.03 -14.27 0.70
C SER A 172 13.20 -15.25 0.62
N ILE A 173 13.23 -16.22 1.54
CA ILE A 173 14.18 -17.34 1.46
C ILE A 173 13.63 -18.47 0.58
N LEU A 174 14.49 -19.32 0.09
CA LEU A 174 14.08 -20.59 -0.53
C LEU A 174 13.34 -21.47 0.49
N GLY A 175 12.14 -21.89 0.14
CA GLY A 175 11.25 -22.64 1.02
C GLY A 175 10.51 -21.76 2.06
N GLY A 176 10.59 -20.45 1.93
CA GLY A 176 9.94 -19.48 2.80
C GLY A 176 8.54 -19.07 2.34
N HIS A 177 8.09 -17.93 2.84
CA HIS A 177 6.81 -17.31 2.47
C HIS A 177 6.81 -17.00 0.97
N GLU A 178 5.69 -17.20 0.29
CA GLU A 178 5.51 -17.04 -1.16
C GLU A 178 6.38 -17.95 -2.05
N ASP A 179 7.07 -18.96 -1.50
CA ASP A 179 7.66 -20.00 -2.33
C ASP A 179 6.62 -21.08 -2.71
N ALA A 180 6.78 -21.63 -3.89
CA ALA A 180 5.88 -22.65 -4.47
C ALA A 180 6.04 -24.05 -3.81
N ILE A 181 6.10 -24.10 -2.47
CA ILE A 181 6.40 -25.31 -1.68
C ILE A 181 5.29 -26.38 -1.73
N ARG A 182 4.07 -25.99 -2.13
CA ARG A 182 2.91 -26.92 -2.17
C ARG A 182 2.86 -27.77 -3.42
N TYR A 183 3.70 -27.50 -4.42
CA TYR A 183 3.71 -28.21 -5.68
C TYR A 183 4.65 -29.42 -5.66
N ASN A 184 4.44 -30.35 -6.60
CA ASN A 184 5.35 -31.48 -6.77
C ASN A 184 6.76 -30.98 -7.11
N PRO A 185 7.79 -31.36 -6.33
CA PRO A 185 9.17 -30.88 -6.53
C PRO A 185 9.77 -31.17 -7.92
N ALA A 186 9.16 -32.07 -8.69
CA ALA A 186 9.57 -32.34 -10.09
C ALA A 186 9.01 -31.31 -11.09
N GLN A 187 8.10 -30.41 -10.64
CA GLN A 187 7.58 -29.32 -11.45
C GLN A 187 8.42 -28.08 -11.20
N HIS A 188 8.63 -27.31 -12.26
CA HIS A 188 9.22 -25.97 -12.14
C HIS A 188 8.09 -24.97 -12.09
N VAL A 189 7.80 -24.47 -10.91
CA VAL A 189 6.79 -23.43 -10.67
C VAL A 189 7.54 -22.13 -10.31
N LEU A 190 7.09 -21.02 -10.85
CA LEU A 190 7.65 -19.71 -10.51
C LEU A 190 7.34 -19.36 -9.05
N SER A 191 8.31 -18.78 -8.36
CA SER A 191 8.08 -18.19 -7.04
C SER A 191 7.36 -16.86 -7.17
N ASN A 192 6.53 -16.53 -6.18
CA ASN A 192 5.94 -15.21 -6.05
C ASN A 192 6.94 -14.18 -5.50
N ALA A 193 8.04 -14.63 -4.91
CA ALA A 193 9.09 -13.80 -4.32
C ALA A 193 10.45 -13.99 -5.02
N ASP A 194 11.33 -13.02 -4.88
CA ASP A 194 12.75 -13.12 -5.23
C ASP A 194 13.49 -13.76 -4.07
N TYR A 195 14.32 -14.80 -4.37
CA TYR A 195 15.07 -15.50 -3.33
C TYR A 195 16.33 -14.75 -2.93
N ALA A 196 16.48 -14.54 -1.61
CA ALA A 196 17.72 -14.05 -1.02
C ALA A 196 17.95 -14.77 0.31
N ASN A 197 18.87 -15.72 0.36
CA ASN A 197 19.07 -16.63 1.50
C ASN A 197 20.11 -16.11 2.53
N ASP A 198 20.82 -15.04 2.20
CA ASP A 198 21.84 -14.42 3.05
C ASP A 198 21.92 -12.91 2.82
N ALA A 199 22.71 -12.22 3.64
CA ALA A 199 22.84 -10.76 3.61
C ALA A 199 23.39 -10.22 2.28
N GLU A 200 24.28 -10.94 1.60
CA GLU A 200 24.85 -10.52 0.31
C GLU A 200 23.78 -10.59 -0.78
N GLN A 201 22.98 -11.66 -0.80
CA GLN A 201 21.88 -11.83 -1.74
C GLN A 201 20.78 -10.80 -1.50
N ILE A 202 20.41 -10.49 -0.24
CA ILE A 202 19.46 -9.41 0.08
C ILE A 202 19.94 -8.09 -0.53
N VAL A 203 21.20 -7.73 -0.31
CA VAL A 203 21.77 -6.48 -0.83
C VAL A 203 21.78 -6.46 -2.36
N GLU A 204 22.14 -7.57 -3.00
CA GLU A 204 22.14 -7.71 -4.47
C GLU A 204 20.73 -7.56 -5.03
N THR A 205 19.75 -8.28 -4.48
CA THR A 205 18.34 -8.23 -4.90
C THR A 205 17.76 -6.83 -4.75
N ILE A 206 18.03 -6.13 -3.63
CA ILE A 206 17.60 -4.75 -3.43
C ILE A 206 18.16 -3.82 -4.53
N ARG A 207 19.42 -4.00 -4.91
CA ARG A 207 20.03 -3.20 -6.00
C ARG A 207 19.40 -3.49 -7.35
N GLU A 208 19.08 -4.74 -7.63
CA GLU A 208 18.40 -5.13 -8.87
C GLU A 208 17.01 -4.55 -8.95
N GLN A 209 16.20 -4.72 -7.89
CA GLN A 209 14.86 -4.15 -7.81
C GLN A 209 14.87 -2.62 -7.91
N HIS A 210 15.82 -1.95 -7.25
CA HIS A 210 15.99 -0.50 -7.34
C HIS A 210 16.36 -0.05 -8.77
N LYS A 211 17.26 -0.77 -9.45
CA LYS A 211 17.61 -0.55 -10.87
C LYS A 211 16.38 -0.69 -11.77
N GLU A 212 15.47 -1.60 -11.46
CA GLU A 212 14.24 -1.84 -12.22
C GLU A 212 13.15 -0.81 -11.94
N GLY A 213 13.25 -0.08 -10.84
CA GLY A 213 12.38 1.06 -10.54
C GLY A 213 11.63 0.97 -9.23
N SER A 214 11.90 -0.04 -8.40
CA SER A 214 11.34 -0.14 -7.05
C SER A 214 11.68 1.10 -6.24
N THR A 215 10.73 1.52 -5.42
CA THR A 215 10.81 2.74 -4.63
C THR A 215 10.84 2.48 -3.13
N PHE A 216 10.62 1.24 -2.71
CA PHE A 216 10.87 0.72 -1.37
C PHE A 216 11.18 -0.79 -1.48
N VAL A 217 11.47 -1.43 -0.35
CA VAL A 217 11.81 -2.85 -0.28
C VAL A 217 10.77 -3.58 0.58
N LYS A 218 10.22 -4.69 0.07
CA LYS A 218 9.39 -5.62 0.84
C LYS A 218 10.18 -6.87 1.14
N ILE A 219 10.20 -7.28 2.41
CA ILE A 219 10.80 -8.55 2.86
C ILE A 219 9.73 -9.35 3.60
N TYR A 220 9.67 -10.65 3.34
CA TYR A 220 8.94 -11.61 4.16
C TYR A 220 9.85 -12.07 5.29
N GLU A 221 9.56 -11.64 6.53
CA GLU A 221 10.35 -12.00 7.70
C GLU A 221 9.87 -13.28 8.36
N THR A 222 8.58 -13.57 8.29
CA THR A 222 8.02 -14.80 8.87
C THR A 222 7.15 -15.56 7.88
N GLY A 223 6.91 -16.85 8.18
CA GLY A 223 5.98 -17.75 7.51
C GLY A 223 6.51 -19.17 7.34
N PRO A 224 5.66 -20.14 7.02
CA PRO A 224 4.19 -20.08 7.11
C PRO A 224 3.68 -20.16 8.56
N ASP A 225 2.58 -19.50 8.81
CA ASP A 225 2.03 -19.36 10.15
C ASP A 225 1.16 -20.54 10.60
N SER A 226 1.09 -20.76 11.90
CA SER A 226 0.18 -21.73 12.49
C SER A 226 -0.32 -21.28 13.87
N LEU A 227 -1.61 -21.50 14.13
CA LEU A 227 -2.22 -21.29 15.43
C LEU A 227 -2.59 -22.64 16.03
N ILE A 228 -2.06 -22.92 17.21
CA ILE A 228 -2.27 -24.19 17.91
C ILE A 228 -3.06 -23.90 19.19
N ALA A 229 -4.34 -24.28 19.22
CA ALA A 229 -5.13 -24.23 20.43
C ALA A 229 -4.90 -25.51 21.24
N GLY A 230 -4.40 -25.36 22.47
CA GLY A 230 -4.22 -26.48 23.39
C GLY A 230 -3.09 -27.45 23.13
N GLY A 231 -2.06 -27.08 22.38
CA GLY A 231 -0.74 -27.72 22.41
C GLY A 231 -0.55 -28.96 21.56
N GLN A 232 -1.34 -29.18 20.47
CA GLN A 232 -1.06 -30.28 19.53
C GLN A 232 -1.05 -29.80 18.07
N PRO A 233 0.09 -29.87 17.36
CA PRO A 233 0.16 -29.51 15.95
C PRO A 233 -0.84 -30.30 15.09
N GLY A 234 -1.58 -29.61 14.24
CA GLY A 234 -2.50 -30.22 13.27
C GLY A 234 -3.91 -30.53 13.79
N MET A 235 -4.23 -30.20 15.03
CA MET A 235 -5.61 -30.23 15.52
C MET A 235 -6.35 -28.92 15.19
N PRO A 236 -7.64 -28.96 14.86
CA PRO A 236 -8.39 -27.73 14.70
C PRO A 236 -8.38 -26.95 16.03
N PRO A 237 -8.32 -25.61 16.00
CA PRO A 237 -8.37 -24.80 17.20
C PRO A 237 -9.66 -25.14 17.98
N VAL A 238 -9.49 -25.43 19.24
CA VAL A 238 -10.62 -25.62 20.19
C VAL A 238 -11.00 -24.23 20.68
N ALA A 239 -12.29 -23.91 20.74
CA ALA A 239 -12.77 -22.69 21.37
C ALA A 239 -12.16 -22.54 22.75
N GLY A 240 -11.44 -21.47 22.99
CA GLY A 240 -10.72 -21.23 24.25
C GLY A 240 -10.35 -19.77 24.37
N ASP A 241 -9.76 -19.42 25.50
CA ASP A 241 -9.24 -18.06 25.72
C ASP A 241 -8.00 -17.83 24.84
N PRO A 242 -7.96 -16.81 23.97
CA PRO A 242 -6.81 -16.49 23.11
C PRO A 242 -5.48 -16.34 23.86
N GLU A 243 -5.50 -15.95 25.12
CA GLU A 243 -4.31 -15.83 25.99
C GLU A 243 -3.54 -17.16 26.12
N PHE A 244 -4.21 -18.31 25.89
CA PHE A 244 -3.61 -19.65 26.00
C PHE A 244 -3.34 -20.30 24.63
N TRP A 245 -3.48 -19.56 23.54
CA TRP A 245 -3.18 -20.10 22.21
C TRP A 245 -1.70 -20.01 21.91
N ASP A 246 -1.16 -21.06 21.31
CA ASP A 246 0.23 -21.13 20.86
C ASP A 246 0.27 -20.74 19.39
N PHE A 247 0.54 -19.45 19.13
CA PHE A 247 0.77 -18.93 17.80
C PHE A 247 2.23 -19.12 17.43
N HIS A 248 2.48 -19.65 16.25
CA HIS A 248 3.81 -19.91 15.75
C HIS A 248 3.98 -19.37 14.33
N SER A 249 4.93 -18.45 14.17
CA SER A 249 5.33 -17.83 12.92
C SER A 249 6.87 -17.88 12.81
N PRO A 250 7.43 -18.88 12.11
CA PRO A 250 8.87 -19.06 12.07
C PRO A 250 9.53 -17.89 11.31
N TYR A 251 10.55 -17.30 11.90
CA TYR A 251 11.33 -16.24 11.25
C TYR A 251 12.20 -16.79 10.13
N GLN A 252 12.44 -15.99 9.11
CA GLN A 252 13.20 -16.33 7.91
C GLN A 252 14.60 -15.72 7.91
N TYR A 253 14.77 -14.55 8.51
CA TYR A 253 16.00 -13.81 8.55
C TYR A 253 16.46 -13.50 9.98
N THR A 254 17.75 -13.43 10.19
CA THR A 254 18.32 -12.93 11.43
C THR A 254 18.36 -11.41 11.45
N GLU A 255 18.44 -10.79 12.63
CA GLU A 255 18.64 -9.33 12.78
C GLU A 255 19.75 -8.80 11.86
N ALA A 256 20.89 -9.48 11.80
CA ALA A 256 22.04 -9.05 10.97
C ALA A 256 21.73 -9.06 9.46
N GLN A 257 20.94 -10.01 8.98
CA GLN A 257 20.50 -10.07 7.59
C GLN A 257 19.52 -8.97 7.25
N LEU A 258 18.50 -8.75 8.09
CA LEU A 258 17.57 -7.64 7.94
C LEU A 258 18.26 -6.29 7.99
N LYS A 259 19.21 -6.13 8.91
CA LYS A 259 20.00 -4.90 9.04
C LYS A 259 20.81 -4.58 7.79
N ALA A 260 21.40 -5.57 7.15
CA ALA A 260 22.09 -5.38 5.87
C ALA A 260 21.14 -4.86 4.78
N GLY A 261 19.91 -5.39 4.72
CA GLY A 261 18.87 -4.90 3.82
C GLY A 261 18.42 -3.47 4.12
N VAL A 262 18.19 -3.14 5.40
CA VAL A 262 17.82 -1.79 5.84
C VAL A 262 18.93 -0.77 5.54
N GLU A 263 20.19 -1.11 5.80
CA GLU A 263 21.35 -0.25 5.51
C GLU A 263 21.46 0.01 3.99
N GLU A 264 21.27 -1.01 3.16
CA GLU A 264 21.33 -0.85 1.70
C GLU A 264 20.16 -0.01 1.17
N ALA A 265 18.93 -0.29 1.63
CA ALA A 265 17.75 0.51 1.27
C ALA A 265 17.94 1.98 1.66
N THR A 266 18.44 2.25 2.87
CA THR A 266 18.74 3.60 3.35
C THR A 266 19.80 4.28 2.48
N ARG A 267 20.84 3.57 2.08
CA ARG A 267 21.89 4.06 1.17
C ARG A 267 21.31 4.47 -0.20
N LEU A 268 20.29 3.76 -0.66
CA LEU A 268 19.58 4.04 -1.90
C LEU A 268 18.49 5.13 -1.75
N GLY A 269 18.31 5.67 -0.54
CA GLY A 269 17.32 6.71 -0.25
C GLY A 269 15.90 6.17 -0.14
N THR A 270 15.74 4.90 0.23
CA THR A 270 14.46 4.24 0.43
C THR A 270 14.38 3.53 1.79
N ASN A 271 13.33 2.76 2.04
CA ASN A 271 13.07 2.07 3.29
C ASN A 271 12.63 0.61 3.05
N VAL A 272 12.54 -0.16 4.14
CA VAL A 272 12.10 -1.55 4.15
C VAL A 272 10.81 -1.68 4.94
N GLY A 273 9.79 -2.34 4.38
CA GLY A 273 8.63 -2.85 5.10
C GLY A 273 8.71 -4.37 5.16
N VAL A 274 8.30 -4.96 6.27
CA VAL A 274 8.33 -6.42 6.44
C VAL A 274 6.96 -7.01 6.67
N HIS A 275 6.70 -8.18 6.04
CA HIS A 275 5.65 -9.09 6.50
C HIS A 275 6.19 -9.80 7.72
N ASP A 276 5.54 -9.64 8.85
CA ASP A 276 5.91 -10.33 10.07
C ASP A 276 4.68 -10.57 10.95
N GLN A 277 4.51 -11.80 11.40
CA GLN A 277 3.38 -12.18 12.23
C GLN A 277 3.78 -12.60 13.63
N GLY A 278 5.06 -12.75 13.95
CA GLY A 278 5.43 -13.26 15.25
C GLY A 278 6.89 -13.14 15.65
N GLU A 279 7.15 -13.59 16.86
CA GLU A 279 8.47 -13.52 17.48
C GLU A 279 9.34 -14.75 17.15
N PRO A 280 10.68 -14.59 17.07
CA PRO A 280 11.46 -13.36 17.31
C PRO A 280 11.65 -12.48 16.06
N GLY A 281 10.97 -12.77 14.94
CA GLY A 281 11.10 -12.00 13.68
C GLY A 281 10.77 -10.54 13.88
N ALA A 282 9.65 -10.23 14.56
CA ALA A 282 9.22 -8.87 14.84
C ALA A 282 10.28 -8.06 15.64
N LEU A 283 10.94 -8.70 16.62
CA LEU A 283 12.03 -8.06 17.35
C LEU A 283 13.22 -7.77 16.43
N TYR A 284 13.64 -8.74 15.61
CA TYR A 284 14.74 -8.57 14.68
C TYR A 284 14.47 -7.47 13.66
N ALA A 285 13.24 -7.41 13.14
CA ALA A 285 12.80 -6.35 12.24
C ALA A 285 12.84 -4.97 12.90
N ALA A 286 12.33 -4.87 14.14
CA ALA A 286 12.37 -3.62 14.90
C ALA A 286 13.80 -3.20 15.23
N GLU A 287 14.70 -4.13 15.60
CA GLU A 287 16.12 -3.87 15.87
C GLU A 287 16.89 -3.45 14.60
N ALA A 288 16.57 -4.06 13.46
CA ALA A 288 17.15 -3.68 12.18
C ALA A 288 16.71 -2.27 11.73
N GLY A 289 15.57 -1.76 12.24
CA GLY A 289 15.08 -0.40 11.93
C GLY A 289 14.23 -0.32 10.67
N VAL A 290 13.34 -1.29 10.46
CA VAL A 290 12.37 -1.27 9.37
C VAL A 290 11.40 -0.11 9.49
N ALA A 291 10.75 0.27 8.39
CA ALA A 291 9.78 1.37 8.34
C ALA A 291 8.39 0.97 8.85
N SER A 292 8.03 -0.30 8.77
CA SER A 292 6.79 -0.88 9.29
C SER A 292 6.94 -2.36 9.52
N ILE A 293 6.13 -2.90 10.45
CA ILE A 293 5.90 -4.33 10.63
C ILE A 293 4.45 -4.57 10.24
N ASP A 294 4.26 -5.29 9.15
CA ASP A 294 2.95 -5.50 8.57
C ASP A 294 2.40 -6.86 9.06
N HIS A 295 1.09 -6.92 9.26
CA HIS A 295 0.32 -7.91 10.00
C HIS A 295 0.54 -7.84 11.51
N ALA A 296 1.79 -7.86 11.99
CA ALA A 296 2.18 -7.65 13.39
C ALA A 296 1.29 -8.43 14.39
N THR A 297 0.96 -9.70 14.06
CA THR A 297 -0.06 -10.46 14.79
C THR A 297 0.35 -10.72 16.24
N GLN A 298 1.58 -11.15 16.49
CA GLN A 298 2.10 -11.38 17.84
C GLN A 298 3.34 -10.52 18.10
N LEU A 299 3.28 -9.66 19.11
CA LEU A 299 4.41 -8.81 19.51
C LEU A 299 4.72 -9.02 21.00
N SER A 300 6.00 -9.19 21.32
CA SER A 300 6.47 -9.19 22.71
C SER A 300 6.39 -7.77 23.31
N GLU A 301 6.44 -7.67 24.64
CA GLU A 301 6.51 -6.36 25.30
C GLU A 301 7.77 -5.59 24.90
N GLU A 302 8.89 -6.30 24.71
CA GLU A 302 10.15 -5.71 24.26
C GLU A 302 10.02 -5.13 22.86
N THR A 303 9.45 -5.87 21.92
CA THR A 303 9.20 -5.42 20.55
C THR A 303 8.25 -4.22 20.54
N MET A 304 7.14 -4.27 21.26
CA MET A 304 6.19 -3.15 21.36
C MET A 304 6.86 -1.89 21.91
N GLN A 305 7.69 -2.02 22.94
CA GLN A 305 8.42 -0.89 23.50
C GLN A 305 9.40 -0.30 22.49
N LEU A 306 10.15 -1.14 21.78
CA LEU A 306 11.10 -0.72 20.75
C LEU A 306 10.42 -0.03 19.56
N MET A 307 9.28 -0.57 19.10
CA MET A 307 8.46 0.04 18.05
C MET A 307 7.98 1.44 18.44
N LYS A 308 7.56 1.64 19.70
CA LYS A 308 7.19 2.97 20.21
C LYS A 308 8.37 3.94 20.23
N GLU A 309 9.51 3.50 20.75
CA GLU A 309 10.72 4.35 20.85
C GLU A 309 11.23 4.79 19.48
N ARG A 310 11.14 3.91 18.49
CA ARG A 310 11.63 4.15 17.13
C ARG A 310 10.56 4.64 16.17
N HIS A 311 9.30 4.79 16.63
CA HIS A 311 8.15 5.15 15.80
C HIS A 311 7.97 4.22 14.58
N ILE A 312 8.07 2.91 14.79
CA ILE A 312 7.81 1.89 13.78
C ILE A 312 6.33 1.50 13.87
N PRO A 313 5.49 1.84 12.89
CA PRO A 313 4.08 1.46 12.91
C PRO A 313 3.88 -0.04 12.66
N ALA A 314 2.87 -0.60 13.33
CA ALA A 314 2.22 -1.84 12.95
C ALA A 314 1.11 -1.56 11.92
N VAL A 315 0.99 -2.42 10.91
CA VAL A 315 -0.05 -2.37 9.86
C VAL A 315 -0.91 -3.63 9.99
N PRO A 316 -2.09 -3.59 10.61
CA PRO A 316 -2.77 -4.80 11.08
C PRO A 316 -3.42 -5.66 9.99
N THR A 317 -3.88 -5.08 8.88
CA THR A 317 -4.48 -5.80 7.75
C THR A 317 -5.66 -6.72 8.11
N PHE A 318 -6.61 -6.24 8.89
CA PHE A 318 -7.75 -7.05 9.35
C PHE A 318 -8.66 -7.51 8.22
N THR A 319 -8.82 -6.67 7.18
CA THR A 319 -9.77 -6.93 6.10
C THR A 319 -9.50 -8.26 5.40
N ILE A 320 -8.23 -8.61 5.18
CA ILE A 320 -7.87 -9.88 4.55
C ILE A 320 -8.19 -11.08 5.46
N PHE A 321 -7.94 -10.97 6.78
CA PHE A 321 -8.27 -12.05 7.73
C PHE A 321 -9.78 -12.27 7.85
N GLU A 322 -10.57 -11.18 7.90
CA GLU A 322 -12.03 -11.27 7.89
C GLU A 322 -12.53 -11.92 6.59
N TYR A 323 -11.98 -11.50 5.44
CA TYR A 323 -12.33 -12.05 4.14
C TYR A 323 -12.06 -13.56 4.05
N PHE A 324 -10.90 -14.02 4.52
CA PHE A 324 -10.59 -15.46 4.56
C PHE A 324 -11.51 -16.24 5.50
N ALA A 325 -11.86 -15.68 6.66
CA ALA A 325 -12.79 -16.31 7.57
C ALA A 325 -14.20 -16.47 6.96
N GLU A 326 -14.66 -15.47 6.22
CA GLU A 326 -15.99 -15.49 5.56
C GLU A 326 -16.05 -16.35 4.29
N HIS A 327 -14.93 -16.47 3.55
CA HIS A 327 -14.86 -17.13 2.25
C HIS A 327 -14.11 -18.48 2.28
N ALA A 328 -13.85 -19.02 3.46
CA ALA A 328 -13.11 -20.26 3.62
C ALA A 328 -13.81 -21.44 2.92
N PRO A 329 -13.05 -22.34 2.25
CA PRO A 329 -13.60 -23.40 1.38
C PRO A 329 -14.32 -24.52 2.14
N SER A 330 -14.25 -24.53 3.48
CA SER A 330 -14.90 -25.54 4.32
C SER A 330 -15.15 -25.00 5.73
N ALA A 331 -16.08 -25.60 6.44
CA ALA A 331 -16.36 -25.24 7.84
C ALA A 331 -15.11 -25.40 8.76
N ALA A 332 -14.25 -26.39 8.50
CA ALA A 332 -13.01 -26.56 9.26
C ALA A 332 -11.97 -25.47 8.94
N ALA A 333 -11.89 -25.03 7.68
CA ALA A 333 -11.07 -23.88 7.31
C ALA A 333 -11.62 -22.61 7.95
N ALA A 334 -12.92 -22.32 7.83
CA ALA A 334 -13.57 -21.18 8.45
C ALA A 334 -13.31 -21.11 9.96
N ALA A 335 -13.40 -22.24 10.66
CA ALA A 335 -13.11 -22.27 12.10
C ALA A 335 -11.66 -21.89 12.45
N ARG A 336 -10.70 -22.25 11.58
CA ARG A 336 -9.29 -21.85 11.77
C ARG A 336 -9.09 -20.36 11.50
N GLU A 337 -9.65 -19.85 10.41
CA GLU A 337 -9.53 -18.43 10.04
C GLU A 337 -10.21 -17.54 11.10
N HIS A 338 -11.38 -17.91 11.62
CA HIS A 338 -12.01 -17.20 12.72
C HIS A 338 -11.15 -17.23 14.00
N ALA A 339 -10.54 -18.38 14.32
CA ALA A 339 -9.66 -18.46 15.49
C ALA A 339 -8.40 -17.59 15.32
N MET A 340 -7.84 -17.52 14.11
CA MET A 340 -6.72 -16.64 13.80
C MET A 340 -7.14 -15.16 13.93
N LEU A 341 -8.29 -14.80 13.39
CA LEU A 341 -8.85 -13.45 13.52
C LEU A 341 -9.10 -13.07 14.98
N ASP A 342 -9.70 -13.95 15.78
CA ASP A 342 -9.93 -13.73 17.21
C ASP A 342 -8.61 -13.52 17.98
N TYR A 343 -7.59 -14.33 17.68
CA TYR A 343 -6.26 -14.17 18.26
C TYR A 343 -5.64 -12.81 17.88
N LYS A 344 -5.69 -12.47 16.61
CA LYS A 344 -5.19 -11.21 16.09
C LYS A 344 -5.90 -9.99 16.73
N ILE A 345 -7.22 -10.06 16.89
CA ILE A 345 -8.00 -9.02 17.58
C ILE A 345 -7.56 -8.87 19.04
N HIS A 346 -7.33 -9.99 19.73
CA HIS A 346 -6.81 -9.98 21.10
C HIS A 346 -5.46 -9.28 21.19
N GLU A 347 -4.52 -9.66 20.35
CA GLU A 347 -3.18 -9.07 20.31
C GLU A 347 -3.21 -7.59 19.90
N PHE A 348 -4.04 -7.21 18.93
CA PHE A 348 -4.21 -5.81 18.52
C PHE A 348 -4.68 -4.93 19.70
N LYS A 349 -5.66 -5.39 20.48
CA LYS A 349 -6.12 -4.66 21.67
C LYS A 349 -4.98 -4.46 22.68
N ARG A 350 -4.11 -5.46 22.83
CA ARG A 350 -2.93 -5.38 23.68
C ARG A 350 -1.92 -4.36 23.15
N GLN A 351 -1.67 -4.37 21.84
CA GLN A 351 -0.78 -3.42 21.14
C GLN A 351 -1.30 -1.98 21.26
N VAL A 352 -2.59 -1.77 21.01
CA VAL A 352 -3.25 -0.44 21.15
C VAL A 352 -3.14 0.05 22.60
N ALA A 353 -3.41 -0.78 23.58
CA ALA A 353 -3.28 -0.44 25.00
C ALA A 353 -1.83 -0.12 25.40
N ALA A 354 -0.84 -0.80 24.81
CA ALA A 354 0.58 -0.51 24.99
C ALA A 354 1.01 0.78 24.29
N GLY A 355 0.23 1.33 23.37
CA GLY A 355 0.51 2.54 22.60
C GLY A 355 1.48 2.31 21.45
N VAL A 356 1.46 1.14 20.82
CA VAL A 356 2.20 0.87 19.58
C VAL A 356 1.66 1.80 18.49
N PRO A 357 2.50 2.49 17.70
CA PRO A 357 2.04 3.26 16.56
C PRO A 357 1.33 2.34 15.56
N MET A 358 0.18 2.77 15.03
CA MET A 358 -0.57 2.02 14.01
C MET A 358 -0.57 2.79 12.69
N ALA A 359 -0.62 2.09 11.57
CA ALA A 359 -0.95 2.64 10.27
C ALA A 359 -2.05 1.79 9.61
N VAL A 360 -2.75 2.36 8.64
CA VAL A 360 -3.78 1.65 7.88
C VAL A 360 -3.15 0.96 6.68
N GLY A 361 -3.46 -0.30 6.49
CA GLY A 361 -3.12 -1.11 5.33
C GLY A 361 -4.02 -2.32 5.31
N SER A 362 -4.61 -2.62 4.16
CA SER A 362 -5.74 -3.54 4.05
C SER A 362 -5.37 -4.94 3.59
N ASP A 363 -4.22 -5.06 2.91
CA ASP A 363 -3.81 -6.27 2.19
C ASP A 363 -4.79 -6.64 1.05
N VAL A 364 -5.31 -5.59 0.37
CA VAL A 364 -6.20 -5.77 -0.78
C VAL A 364 -5.46 -6.41 -1.96
N GLY A 365 -6.16 -7.28 -2.61
CA GLY A 365 -5.70 -8.11 -3.73
C GLY A 365 -6.47 -9.41 -3.69
N PRO A 366 -6.29 -10.28 -2.68
CA PRO A 366 -7.12 -11.47 -2.52
C PRO A 366 -8.62 -11.19 -2.34
N PHE A 367 -8.99 -9.99 -1.93
CA PHE A 367 -10.37 -9.50 -1.92
C PHE A 367 -10.56 -8.33 -2.91
N PRO A 368 -11.80 -7.91 -3.23
CA PRO A 368 -12.05 -6.93 -4.30
C PRO A 368 -11.43 -5.57 -4.04
N HIS A 369 -10.63 -5.06 -4.97
CA HIS A 369 -10.14 -3.68 -4.97
C HIS A 369 -11.27 -2.67 -4.94
N GLY A 370 -11.07 -1.55 -4.22
CA GLY A 370 -12.07 -0.50 -4.02
C GLY A 370 -12.97 -0.74 -2.80
N THR A 371 -12.74 -1.80 -2.00
CA THR A 371 -13.48 -2.10 -0.76
C THR A 371 -12.63 -2.00 0.50
N GLN A 372 -11.35 -1.68 0.37
CA GLN A 372 -10.35 -1.69 1.44
C GLN A 372 -10.55 -0.64 2.54
N ALA A 373 -11.45 0.34 2.35
CA ALA A 373 -11.82 1.27 3.42
C ALA A 373 -12.46 0.56 4.64
N LYS A 374 -12.90 -0.69 4.48
CA LYS A 374 -13.35 -1.57 5.58
C LYS A 374 -12.29 -1.73 6.67
N GLU A 375 -11.00 -1.63 6.35
CA GLU A 375 -9.91 -1.69 7.32
C GLU A 375 -10.05 -0.63 8.42
N LEU A 376 -10.44 0.60 8.04
CA LEU A 376 -10.64 1.67 9.01
C LEU A 376 -11.81 1.38 9.95
N GLU A 377 -12.91 0.78 9.43
CA GLU A 377 -14.04 0.35 10.24
C GLU A 377 -13.61 -0.74 11.24
N LEU A 378 -12.91 -1.78 10.78
CA LEU A 378 -12.47 -2.90 11.62
C LEU A 378 -11.50 -2.45 12.71
N MET A 379 -10.55 -1.55 12.41
CA MET A 379 -9.66 -1.00 13.43
C MET A 379 -10.43 -0.24 14.53
N VAL A 380 -11.55 0.41 14.18
CA VAL A 380 -12.43 1.05 15.18
C VAL A 380 -13.22 -0.01 15.95
N GLU A 381 -13.80 -0.99 15.29
CA GLU A 381 -14.54 -2.08 15.90
C GLU A 381 -13.68 -2.84 16.92
N TYR A 382 -12.41 -3.05 16.59
CA TYR A 382 -11.47 -3.80 17.42
C TYR A 382 -10.73 -2.96 18.47
N GLY A 383 -11.04 -1.68 18.62
CA GLY A 383 -10.69 -0.93 19.82
C GLY A 383 -10.02 0.42 19.66
N MET A 384 -9.73 0.88 18.46
CA MET A 384 -9.27 2.25 18.25
C MET A 384 -10.45 3.22 18.20
N THR A 385 -10.18 4.50 18.45
CA THR A 385 -11.18 5.56 18.20
C THR A 385 -11.15 6.01 16.75
N PRO A 386 -12.26 6.50 16.14
CA PRO A 386 -12.26 6.99 14.77
C PRO A 386 -11.15 8.02 14.48
N ILE A 387 -10.89 8.91 15.42
CA ILE A 387 -9.82 9.90 15.27
C ILE A 387 -8.43 9.23 15.24
N ALA A 388 -8.19 8.23 16.09
CA ALA A 388 -6.91 7.54 16.12
C ALA A 388 -6.66 6.76 14.83
N VAL A 389 -7.69 6.13 14.27
CA VAL A 389 -7.60 5.42 12.98
C VAL A 389 -7.32 6.40 11.85
N LEU A 390 -8.07 7.51 11.75
CA LEU A 390 -7.81 8.51 10.71
C LEU A 390 -6.44 9.16 10.84
N GLN A 391 -5.91 9.34 12.06
CA GLN A 391 -4.54 9.81 12.23
C GLN A 391 -3.51 8.74 11.91
N ALA A 392 -3.79 7.46 12.17
CA ALA A 392 -2.96 6.33 11.74
C ALA A 392 -2.86 6.26 10.21
N ASP A 393 -3.98 6.42 9.51
CA ASP A 393 -4.03 6.49 8.04
C ASP A 393 -3.18 7.65 7.52
N TYR A 394 -3.51 8.88 7.92
CA TYR A 394 -2.93 10.07 7.31
C TYR A 394 -1.50 10.41 7.77
N LEU A 395 -1.18 10.20 9.04
CA LEU A 395 0.13 10.61 9.58
C LEU A 395 1.16 9.48 9.45
N ASN A 396 0.82 8.30 9.95
CA ASN A 396 1.74 7.17 9.94
C ASN A 396 1.80 6.53 8.54
N GLY A 397 0.68 6.42 7.82
CA GLY A 397 0.68 6.02 6.41
C GLY A 397 1.57 6.91 5.55
N ALA A 398 1.42 8.24 5.64
CA ALA A 398 2.29 9.16 4.92
C ALA A 398 3.77 9.04 5.32
N GLN A 399 4.07 8.73 6.59
CA GLN A 399 5.44 8.50 7.08
C GLN A 399 6.03 7.23 6.47
N ILE A 400 5.30 6.11 6.47
CA ILE A 400 5.71 4.85 5.84
C ILE A 400 6.04 5.06 4.36
N LEU A 401 5.21 5.82 3.65
CA LEU A 401 5.43 6.17 2.25
C LEU A 401 6.57 7.20 2.05
N THR A 402 7.15 7.75 3.12
CA THR A 402 8.14 8.85 3.06
C THR A 402 7.61 10.13 2.42
N TRP A 403 6.31 10.38 2.53
CA TRP A 403 5.60 11.51 1.91
C TRP A 403 4.88 12.41 2.93
N GLN A 404 5.25 12.35 4.21
CA GLN A 404 4.64 13.10 5.31
C GLN A 404 4.69 14.63 5.15
N ASP A 405 5.52 15.12 4.24
CA ASP A 405 5.67 16.54 3.90
C ASP A 405 4.78 16.98 2.72
N ARG A 406 4.02 16.07 2.10
CA ARG A 406 3.29 16.33 0.86
C ARG A 406 1.92 15.68 0.72
N ILE A 407 1.56 14.68 1.53
CA ILE A 407 0.24 14.03 1.58
C ILE A 407 -0.26 13.87 3.02
N GLY A 408 -1.52 13.42 3.21
CA GLY A 408 -2.10 13.13 4.51
C GLY A 408 -2.61 14.37 5.27
N LYS A 409 -2.56 15.57 4.69
CA LYS A 409 -3.11 16.80 5.30
C LYS A 409 -3.66 17.74 4.23
N LEU A 410 -4.77 18.40 4.53
CA LEU A 410 -5.25 19.55 3.75
C LEU A 410 -4.50 20.79 4.21
N LYS A 411 -3.35 21.06 3.60
CA LYS A 411 -2.42 22.14 4.02
C LYS A 411 -1.72 22.76 2.81
N ALA A 412 -1.46 24.06 2.88
CA ALA A 412 -0.70 24.78 1.85
C ALA A 412 0.62 24.07 1.51
N GLY A 413 0.88 23.87 0.23
CA GLY A 413 2.05 23.20 -0.32
C GLY A 413 1.91 21.68 -0.47
N TYR A 414 0.92 21.05 0.15
CA TYR A 414 0.62 19.62 -0.01
C TYR A 414 -0.03 19.35 -1.38
N TYR A 415 0.03 18.11 -1.85
CA TYR A 415 -0.71 17.74 -3.06
C TYR A 415 -2.20 17.95 -2.87
N ALA A 416 -2.88 18.37 -3.92
CA ALA A 416 -4.32 18.49 -3.98
C ALA A 416 -4.96 17.11 -4.19
N ASP A 417 -4.73 16.23 -3.22
CA ASP A 417 -5.32 14.91 -3.10
C ASP A 417 -6.41 15.02 -2.03
N VAL A 418 -7.65 15.21 -2.47
CA VAL A 418 -8.79 15.57 -1.61
C VAL A 418 -9.96 14.65 -1.91
N ILE A 419 -10.58 14.13 -0.88
CA ILE A 419 -11.85 13.40 -0.97
C ILE A 419 -12.95 14.13 -0.22
N ALA A 420 -14.20 13.80 -0.55
CA ALA A 420 -15.34 14.18 0.27
C ALA A 420 -16.21 12.96 0.58
N VAL A 421 -16.53 12.81 1.86
CA VAL A 421 -17.40 11.75 2.38
C VAL A 421 -18.70 12.34 2.90
N PRO A 422 -19.83 11.61 2.85
CA PRO A 422 -21.07 12.07 3.50
C PRO A 422 -20.88 12.13 5.03
N GLY A 423 -21.58 13.03 5.70
CA GLY A 423 -21.59 13.04 7.16
C GLY A 423 -20.27 13.39 7.84
N ASN A 424 -20.08 12.86 9.05
CA ASN A 424 -18.94 13.13 9.91
C ASN A 424 -18.20 11.82 10.26
N PRO A 425 -17.01 11.54 9.70
CA PRO A 425 -16.29 10.29 9.92
C PRO A 425 -15.75 10.12 11.35
N LEU A 426 -15.72 11.18 12.15
CA LEU A 426 -15.41 11.06 13.59
C LEU A 426 -16.59 10.55 14.41
N ALA A 427 -17.82 10.66 13.89
CA ALA A 427 -19.02 10.13 14.53
C ALA A 427 -19.40 8.74 13.99
N ASP A 428 -19.14 8.51 12.72
CA ASP A 428 -19.39 7.25 12.03
C ASP A 428 -18.24 7.01 11.02
N ILE A 429 -17.33 6.13 11.38
CA ILE A 429 -16.15 5.86 10.54
C ILE A 429 -16.53 5.24 9.19
N THR A 430 -17.66 4.54 9.09
CA THR A 430 -18.14 3.92 7.84
C THR A 430 -18.45 4.94 6.73
N GLU A 431 -18.47 6.25 7.04
CA GLU A 431 -18.61 7.29 6.03
C GLU A 431 -17.43 7.26 5.02
N VAL A 432 -16.24 6.78 5.42
CA VAL A 432 -15.08 6.67 4.54
C VAL A 432 -15.26 5.62 3.43
N GLU A 433 -16.19 4.68 3.58
CA GLU A 433 -16.52 3.70 2.55
C GLU A 433 -17.42 4.28 1.44
N ARG A 434 -17.98 5.48 1.66
CA ARG A 434 -18.94 6.12 0.78
C ARG A 434 -18.40 7.40 0.15
N VAL A 435 -17.15 7.39 -0.28
CA VAL A 435 -16.50 8.53 -0.90
C VAL A 435 -17.32 9.03 -2.10
N ALA A 436 -17.77 10.26 -2.06
CA ALA A 436 -18.60 10.88 -3.11
C ALA A 436 -17.79 11.72 -4.10
N PHE A 437 -16.64 12.22 -3.67
CA PHE A 437 -15.74 13.05 -4.48
C PHE A 437 -14.30 12.60 -4.33
N VAL A 438 -13.57 12.57 -5.44
CA VAL A 438 -12.13 12.25 -5.46
C VAL A 438 -11.40 13.22 -6.37
N MET A 439 -10.45 13.94 -5.82
CA MET A 439 -9.47 14.74 -6.53
C MET A 439 -8.07 14.22 -6.22
N LYS A 440 -7.23 14.03 -7.24
CA LYS A 440 -5.80 13.72 -7.09
C LYS A 440 -4.98 14.65 -7.96
N GLY A 441 -4.02 15.36 -7.36
CA GLY A 441 -3.17 16.33 -8.06
C GLY A 441 -3.98 17.42 -8.77
N GLY A 442 -5.08 17.89 -8.15
CA GLY A 442 -5.96 18.91 -8.72
C GLY A 442 -6.80 18.44 -9.91
N VAL A 443 -6.84 17.15 -10.20
CA VAL A 443 -7.72 16.54 -11.22
C VAL A 443 -8.85 15.81 -10.53
N VAL A 444 -10.10 16.13 -10.92
CA VAL A 444 -11.30 15.44 -10.41
C VAL A 444 -11.48 14.12 -11.14
N TYR A 445 -11.52 13.02 -10.40
CA TYR A 445 -11.74 11.66 -10.91
C TYR A 445 -13.14 11.14 -10.63
N LYS A 446 -13.75 11.60 -9.53
CA LYS A 446 -15.10 11.20 -9.11
C LYS A 446 -15.84 12.41 -8.57
N GLN A 447 -17.07 12.60 -9.01
CA GLN A 447 -18.01 13.58 -8.44
C GLN A 447 -19.43 13.02 -8.54
N GLN A 448 -19.97 12.62 -7.42
CA GLN A 448 -21.34 12.12 -7.31
C GLN A 448 -22.19 13.14 -6.58
N ALA A 449 -23.44 13.30 -7.01
CA ALA A 449 -24.40 14.10 -6.27
C ALA A 449 -24.68 13.45 -4.91
N VAL A 450 -24.37 14.16 -3.83
CA VAL A 450 -24.78 13.71 -2.49
C VAL A 450 -26.27 14.01 -2.35
N GLY A 451 -27.10 12.98 -2.49
CA GLY A 451 -28.54 13.10 -2.29
C GLY A 451 -28.83 13.50 -0.84
N ASN A 452 -29.72 14.51 -0.65
CA ASN A 452 -30.29 14.80 0.67
C ASN A 452 -30.89 13.49 1.21
N ARG A 453 -30.40 13.01 2.35
CA ARG A 453 -31.13 11.97 3.12
C ARG A 453 -32.49 12.55 3.49
N GLN A 454 -33.58 12.02 2.88
CA GLN A 454 -34.95 12.28 3.31
C GLN A 454 -35.24 11.53 4.61
#